data_a3a22c65633c0e59c4d9741d9a3d936d
#
_entry.id   a3a22c65633c0e59c4d9741d9a3d936d
#
_cell.length_a   1.000
_cell.length_b   1.000
_cell.length_c   1.000
_cell.angle_alpha   90.00
_cell.angle_beta   90.00
_cell.angle_gamma   90.00
#
_symmetry.space_group_name_H-M   'P 1'
#
loop_
_entity.id
_entity.type
_entity.pdbx_description
1 polymer ?
#
loop_
_entity_poly.entity_id
_entity_poly.type
_entity_poly.pdbx_seq_one_letter_code
_entity_poly.pdbx_strand_id
1 'polypeptide(L)'
;MRRLAMPRAALRLESLSDRVVPSATWVEEAGVLTITGDSRANDVEIIDDGTTLTITCDGEAVELEGDVTEIVLKLGSGNDTVSYTLTGSLAADAARTLDVSLGNGHDSFTATLADGAGLDDNATLNLVARGMNGHDDLAFEALAADVGAGASLSVELGGGNGKDTLSYTYGGVLLGDLFLSASGGNGKDELSGDLAFAAGSTGTAEAEVLGGNGNDQLALFVADDSGDDGDDTTEDASTLADLLATADGGRGPDFADVSEGVEVIAAKTV
;
A
#
# COMPACT_ATOMS: atom_id res chain seq x y z
N MET A 1 -26.91 60.33 -47.05
CA MET A 1 -26.01 59.21 -46.77
C MET A 1 -26.05 58.87 -45.28
N ARG A 2 -26.69 57.76 -44.86
CA ARG A 2 -26.71 57.30 -43.48
C ARG A 2 -25.50 56.42 -43.23
N ARG A 3 -24.59 56.79 -42.31
CA ARG A 3 -23.49 55.94 -41.86
C ARG A 3 -24.08 54.86 -40.95
N LEU A 4 -23.93 53.62 -41.37
CA LEU A 4 -24.16 52.45 -40.50
C LEU A 4 -23.01 52.43 -39.41
N ALA A 5 -23.41 52.48 -38.17
CA ALA A 5 -22.48 52.20 -37.06
C ALA A 5 -22.29 50.69 -36.96
N MET A 6 -21.01 50.24 -37.12
CA MET A 6 -20.65 48.84 -36.86
C MET A 6 -20.69 48.59 -35.32
N PRO A 7 -21.29 47.49 -34.88
CA PRO A 7 -21.25 47.16 -33.48
C PRO A 7 -19.81 46.78 -33.08
N ARG A 8 -19.30 47.44 -32.01
CA ARG A 8 -18.05 47.07 -31.37
C ARG A 8 -18.22 45.71 -30.73
N ALA A 9 -17.46 44.67 -31.17
CA ALA A 9 -17.31 43.45 -30.45
C ALA A 9 -16.70 43.72 -29.09
N ALA A 10 -17.46 43.52 -28.00
CA ALA A 10 -16.90 43.53 -26.66
C ALA A 10 -16.19 42.18 -26.45
N LEU A 11 -14.87 42.20 -26.37
CA LEU A 11 -14.10 41.07 -25.84
C LEU A 11 -14.51 40.86 -24.38
N ARG A 12 -15.27 39.83 -24.09
CA ARG A 12 -15.42 39.33 -22.72
C ARG A 12 -14.11 38.56 -22.42
N LEU A 13 -13.34 39.07 -21.48
CA LEU A 13 -12.36 38.26 -20.79
C LEU A 13 -13.15 37.24 -19.96
N GLU A 14 -13.22 36.01 -20.42
CA GLU A 14 -13.62 34.92 -19.54
C GLU A 14 -12.50 34.76 -18.51
N SER A 15 -12.91 34.76 -17.24
CA SER A 15 -12.01 34.51 -16.12
C SER A 15 -11.42 33.10 -16.31
N LEU A 16 -10.11 33.01 -16.38
CA LEU A 16 -9.38 31.74 -16.39
C LEU A 16 -9.40 31.00 -15.04
N SER A 17 -10.22 31.48 -14.10
CA SER A 17 -10.32 30.91 -12.74
C SER A 17 -11.07 29.59 -12.65
N ASP A 18 -11.69 29.08 -13.71
CA ASP A 18 -12.47 27.85 -13.68
C ASP A 18 -11.83 26.70 -14.52
N ARG A 19 -10.59 26.80 -14.90
CA ARG A 19 -9.85 25.63 -15.33
C ARG A 19 -9.26 24.97 -14.10
N VAL A 20 -9.91 23.92 -13.63
CA VAL A 20 -9.25 22.92 -12.80
C VAL A 20 -8.18 22.32 -13.70
N VAL A 21 -6.92 22.74 -13.50
CA VAL A 21 -5.78 22.05 -14.09
C VAL A 21 -5.54 20.89 -13.14
N PRO A 22 -5.62 19.64 -13.58
CA PRO A 22 -5.28 18.52 -12.72
C PRO A 22 -3.89 18.76 -12.13
N SER A 23 -3.75 18.61 -10.83
CA SER A 23 -2.46 18.77 -10.15
C SER A 23 -1.60 17.52 -10.34
N ALA A 24 -2.21 16.38 -10.67
CA ALA A 24 -1.52 15.16 -11.07
C ALA A 24 -1.75 14.85 -12.57
N THR A 25 -0.72 14.32 -13.21
CA THR A 25 -0.75 13.90 -14.63
C THR A 25 -0.29 12.46 -14.76
N TRP A 26 -0.82 11.73 -15.75
CA TRP A 26 -0.42 10.35 -16.01
C TRP A 26 0.03 10.13 -17.46
N VAL A 27 0.91 9.16 -17.64
CA VAL A 27 1.37 8.64 -18.95
C VAL A 27 1.44 7.12 -18.84
N GLU A 28 0.85 6.42 -19.81
CA GLU A 28 1.04 4.98 -19.97
C GLU A 28 1.91 4.74 -21.20
N GLU A 29 2.97 3.96 -21.06
CA GLU A 29 3.85 3.56 -22.15
C GLU A 29 4.40 2.15 -21.88
N ALA A 30 4.17 1.24 -22.81
CA ALA A 30 4.71 -0.13 -22.80
C ALA A 30 4.40 -0.94 -21.52
N GLY A 31 3.20 -0.81 -20.98
CA GLY A 31 2.77 -1.51 -19.76
C GLY A 31 3.20 -0.84 -18.47
N VAL A 32 3.80 0.37 -18.53
CA VAL A 32 4.15 1.18 -17.37
C VAL A 32 3.23 2.39 -17.30
N LEU A 33 2.47 2.50 -16.23
CA LEU A 33 1.70 3.69 -15.90
C LEU A 33 2.53 4.59 -14.98
N THR A 34 2.79 5.82 -15.38
CA THR A 34 3.46 6.80 -14.54
C THR A 34 2.51 7.94 -14.18
N ILE A 35 2.33 8.19 -12.89
CA ILE A 35 1.55 9.31 -12.35
C ILE A 35 2.51 10.29 -11.67
N THR A 36 2.41 11.56 -12.04
CA THR A 36 3.27 12.61 -11.48
C THR A 36 2.41 13.73 -10.91
N GLY A 37 2.58 14.01 -9.63
CA GLY A 37 1.95 15.12 -8.94
C GLY A 37 2.70 16.45 -9.09
N ASP A 38 2.20 17.49 -8.48
CA ASP A 38 2.82 18.82 -8.45
C ASP A 38 3.24 19.23 -7.00
N SER A 39 3.14 20.47 -6.65
CA SER A 39 3.46 20.98 -5.30
C SER A 39 2.22 21.25 -4.44
N ARG A 40 1.07 20.76 -4.83
CA ARG A 40 -0.19 20.85 -4.09
C ARG A 40 -0.57 19.47 -3.58
N ALA A 41 -1.58 19.43 -2.73
CA ALA A 41 -2.22 18.17 -2.38
C ALA A 41 -2.79 17.50 -3.64
N ASN A 42 -2.38 16.26 -3.88
CA ASN A 42 -2.89 15.41 -4.94
C ASN A 42 -3.72 14.28 -4.33
N ASP A 43 -4.81 13.93 -5.01
CA ASP A 43 -5.69 12.83 -4.63
C ASP A 43 -5.71 11.80 -5.78
N VAL A 44 -5.14 10.61 -5.53
CA VAL A 44 -5.02 9.56 -6.54
C VAL A 44 -5.67 8.29 -6.03
N GLU A 45 -6.70 7.86 -6.74
CA GLU A 45 -7.38 6.58 -6.51
C GLU A 45 -7.11 5.63 -7.69
N ILE A 46 -6.70 4.40 -7.38
CA ILE A 46 -6.48 3.33 -8.36
C ILE A 46 -7.30 2.12 -7.95
N ILE A 47 -8.24 1.73 -8.81
CA ILE A 47 -9.03 0.52 -8.68
C ILE A 47 -8.55 -0.47 -9.73
N ASP A 48 -8.08 -1.63 -9.29
CA ASP A 48 -7.60 -2.74 -10.10
C ASP A 48 -8.56 -3.93 -9.97
N ASP A 49 -9.17 -4.37 -11.05
CA ASP A 49 -10.01 -5.57 -11.03
C ASP A 49 -9.26 -6.86 -11.41
N GLY A 50 -7.93 -6.76 -11.58
CA GLY A 50 -7.06 -7.83 -12.06
C GLY A 50 -6.83 -7.79 -13.57
N THR A 51 -7.63 -7.03 -14.32
CA THR A 51 -7.56 -6.89 -15.78
C THR A 51 -7.60 -5.44 -16.25
N THR A 52 -8.37 -4.61 -15.57
CA THR A 52 -8.62 -3.20 -15.91
C THR A 52 -8.20 -2.33 -14.72
N LEU A 53 -7.55 -1.21 -15.02
CA LEU A 53 -7.26 -0.16 -14.03
C LEU A 53 -8.19 1.02 -14.25
N THR A 54 -8.91 1.42 -13.21
CA THR A 54 -9.60 2.71 -13.15
C THR A 54 -8.80 3.65 -12.28
N ILE A 55 -8.38 4.79 -12.84
CA ILE A 55 -7.55 5.77 -12.15
C ILE A 55 -8.31 7.07 -12.04
N THR A 56 -8.40 7.62 -10.85
CA THR A 56 -8.94 8.95 -10.59
C THR A 56 -7.83 9.83 -10.02
N CYS A 57 -7.53 10.95 -10.70
CA CYS A 57 -6.57 11.93 -10.23
C CYS A 57 -7.29 13.26 -10.05
N ASP A 58 -7.35 13.79 -8.81
CA ASP A 58 -8.01 15.07 -8.48
C ASP A 58 -9.45 15.18 -9.04
N GLY A 59 -10.17 14.05 -9.06
CA GLY A 59 -11.55 13.94 -9.56
C GLY A 59 -11.70 13.76 -11.07
N GLU A 60 -10.62 13.67 -11.83
CA GLU A 60 -10.64 13.25 -13.25
C GLU A 60 -10.31 11.76 -13.35
N ALA A 61 -11.23 10.99 -13.95
CA ALA A 61 -11.10 9.53 -14.06
C ALA A 61 -10.72 9.10 -15.48
N VAL A 62 -9.89 8.06 -15.55
CA VAL A 62 -9.56 7.34 -16.80
C VAL A 62 -9.58 5.84 -16.52
N GLU A 63 -10.03 5.09 -17.53
CA GLU A 63 -10.01 3.63 -17.51
C GLU A 63 -8.95 3.15 -18.51
N LEU A 64 -8.05 2.29 -18.05
CA LEU A 64 -7.00 1.69 -18.87
C LEU A 64 -7.26 0.19 -18.98
N GLU A 65 -7.54 -0.24 -20.20
CA GLU A 65 -7.60 -1.66 -20.56
C GLU A 65 -6.24 -2.09 -21.09
N GLY A 66 -5.72 -3.21 -20.64
CA GLY A 66 -4.51 -3.79 -21.17
C GLY A 66 -3.48 -4.21 -20.13
N ASP A 67 -2.30 -4.59 -20.60
CA ASP A 67 -1.27 -5.24 -19.82
C ASP A 67 -0.41 -4.23 -19.03
N VAL A 68 -1.03 -3.38 -18.20
CA VAL A 68 -0.24 -2.56 -17.26
C VAL A 68 0.31 -3.49 -16.20
N THR A 69 1.63 -3.61 -16.15
CA THR A 69 2.34 -4.46 -15.19
C THR A 69 3.06 -3.65 -14.10
N GLU A 70 3.31 -2.37 -14.37
CA GLU A 70 4.01 -1.48 -13.45
C GLU A 70 3.27 -0.13 -13.32
N ILE A 71 3.08 0.31 -12.09
CA ILE A 71 2.44 1.59 -11.74
C ILE A 71 3.42 2.37 -10.88
N VAL A 72 3.84 3.55 -11.34
CA VAL A 72 4.81 4.41 -10.66
C VAL A 72 4.17 5.74 -10.31
N LEU A 73 4.14 6.08 -9.02
CA LEU A 73 3.64 7.36 -8.52
C LEU A 73 4.78 8.20 -7.94
N LYS A 74 4.84 9.48 -8.35
CA LYS A 74 5.77 10.48 -7.82
C LYS A 74 5.02 11.76 -7.56
N LEU A 75 4.57 12.00 -6.32
CA LEU A 75 3.62 13.08 -6.03
C LEU A 75 4.31 14.41 -5.70
N GLY A 76 5.46 14.37 -5.03
CA GLY A 76 6.32 15.56 -4.92
C GLY A 76 6.19 16.30 -3.62
N SER A 77 5.39 17.33 -3.54
CA SER A 77 5.18 18.10 -2.30
C SER A 77 3.72 18.45 -2.18
N GLY A 78 3.20 18.43 -0.98
CA GLY A 78 1.78 18.63 -0.72
C GLY A 78 1.39 17.74 0.44
N ASN A 79 0.15 17.67 0.75
CA ASN A 79 -0.40 16.61 1.58
C ASN A 79 -1.17 15.69 0.64
N ASP A 80 -0.50 14.65 0.20
CA ASP A 80 -0.97 13.80 -0.87
C ASP A 80 -1.72 12.59 -0.33
N THR A 81 -2.72 12.12 -1.09
CA THR A 81 -3.49 10.92 -0.74
C THR A 81 -3.46 9.96 -1.90
N VAL A 82 -3.10 8.71 -1.63
CA VAL A 82 -3.12 7.63 -2.61
C VAL A 82 -3.89 6.46 -2.05
N SER A 83 -4.83 5.95 -2.83
CA SER A 83 -5.49 4.67 -2.58
C SER A 83 -5.31 3.72 -3.75
N TYR A 84 -4.92 2.48 -3.45
CA TYR A 84 -4.93 1.37 -4.40
C TYR A 84 -5.86 0.28 -3.87
N THR A 85 -6.79 -0.18 -4.69
CA THR A 85 -7.69 -1.27 -4.31
C THR A 85 -7.69 -2.36 -5.38
N LEU A 86 -7.24 -3.56 -5.02
CA LEU A 86 -7.46 -4.76 -5.82
C LEU A 86 -8.84 -5.32 -5.49
N THR A 87 -9.75 -5.28 -6.46
CA THR A 87 -11.16 -5.72 -6.29
C THR A 87 -11.45 -7.08 -6.90
N GLY A 88 -10.57 -7.58 -7.75
CA GLY A 88 -10.59 -8.94 -8.32
C GLY A 88 -9.29 -9.66 -8.02
N SER A 89 -9.11 -10.87 -8.55
CA SER A 89 -7.84 -11.58 -8.41
C SER A 89 -6.89 -11.26 -9.56
N LEU A 90 -5.60 -11.17 -9.26
CA LEU A 90 -4.58 -11.25 -10.31
C LEU A 90 -4.58 -12.68 -10.85
N ALA A 91 -4.78 -12.79 -12.16
CA ALA A 91 -4.83 -14.10 -12.84
C ALA A 91 -3.49 -14.85 -12.72
N ALA A 92 -3.55 -16.16 -12.92
CA ALA A 92 -2.35 -17.01 -12.87
C ALA A 92 -1.26 -16.49 -13.81
N ASP A 93 -0.02 -16.50 -13.32
CA ASP A 93 1.18 -15.98 -13.99
C ASP A 93 1.18 -14.45 -14.26
N ALA A 94 0.16 -13.71 -13.80
CA ALA A 94 0.12 -12.25 -13.92
C ALA A 94 1.08 -11.58 -12.92
N ALA A 95 1.59 -10.40 -13.29
CA ALA A 95 2.45 -9.61 -12.42
C ALA A 95 1.94 -8.15 -12.34
N ARG A 96 1.94 -7.60 -11.12
CA ARG A 96 1.65 -6.20 -10.86
C ARG A 96 2.68 -5.63 -9.89
N THR A 97 3.25 -4.48 -10.24
CA THR A 97 4.13 -3.72 -9.36
C THR A 97 3.57 -2.32 -9.15
N LEU A 98 3.52 -1.86 -7.91
CA LEU A 98 3.18 -0.50 -7.54
C LEU A 98 4.35 0.13 -6.76
N ASP A 99 4.95 1.20 -7.30
CA ASP A 99 6.03 1.97 -6.65
C ASP A 99 5.55 3.39 -6.39
N VAL A 100 5.35 3.73 -5.12
CA VAL A 100 4.79 5.02 -4.67
C VAL A 100 5.85 5.81 -3.91
N SER A 101 6.07 7.05 -4.34
CA SER A 101 6.85 8.05 -3.61
C SER A 101 5.96 9.26 -3.37
N LEU A 102 5.57 9.48 -2.12
CA LEU A 102 4.66 10.56 -1.73
C LEU A 102 5.39 11.90 -1.70
N GLY A 103 6.52 11.98 -0.99
CA GLY A 103 7.43 13.11 -1.13
C GLY A 103 7.57 13.97 0.11
N ASN A 104 7.13 15.23 0.08
CA ASN A 104 7.20 16.10 1.25
C ASN A 104 5.80 16.53 1.64
N GLY A 105 5.41 16.25 2.86
CA GLY A 105 4.08 16.64 3.33
C GLY A 105 3.63 15.84 4.52
N HIS A 106 2.35 15.83 4.73
CA HIS A 106 1.68 14.87 5.59
C HIS A 106 0.83 14.02 4.66
N ASP A 107 1.39 12.90 4.26
CA ASP A 107 0.87 12.13 3.16
C ASP A 107 0.14 10.87 3.67
N SER A 108 -0.77 10.34 2.85
CA SER A 108 -1.49 9.12 3.16
C SER A 108 -1.44 8.14 1.99
N PHE A 109 -1.12 6.89 2.28
CA PHE A 109 -1.18 5.78 1.35
C PHE A 109 -1.97 4.63 1.96
N THR A 110 -2.94 4.12 1.22
CA THR A 110 -3.66 2.91 1.61
C THR A 110 -3.73 1.96 0.42
N ALA A 111 -3.28 0.73 0.61
CA ALA A 111 -3.48 -0.35 -0.34
C ALA A 111 -4.38 -1.41 0.28
N THR A 112 -5.43 -1.82 -0.45
CA THR A 112 -6.41 -2.79 0.03
C THR A 112 -6.59 -3.92 -0.98
N LEU A 113 -6.51 -5.16 -0.53
CA LEU A 113 -7.06 -6.29 -1.24
C LEU A 113 -8.47 -6.53 -0.71
N ALA A 114 -9.48 -6.29 -1.54
CA ALA A 114 -10.88 -6.42 -1.14
C ALA A 114 -11.24 -7.88 -0.82
N ASP A 115 -12.31 -8.08 -0.06
CA ASP A 115 -12.78 -9.42 0.29
C ASP A 115 -13.03 -10.28 -0.96
N GLY A 116 -12.35 -11.41 -1.04
CA GLY A 116 -12.40 -12.32 -2.17
C GLY A 116 -11.51 -11.92 -3.36
N ALA A 117 -10.79 -10.82 -3.28
CA ALA A 117 -9.65 -10.55 -4.14
C ALA A 117 -8.45 -11.38 -3.68
N GLY A 118 -7.48 -11.62 -4.57
CA GLY A 118 -6.30 -12.39 -4.19
C GLY A 118 -5.33 -12.57 -5.35
N LEU A 119 -4.44 -13.51 -5.20
CA LEU A 119 -3.47 -13.89 -6.22
C LEU A 119 -3.68 -15.35 -6.62
N ASP A 120 -3.99 -15.58 -7.89
CA ASP A 120 -4.05 -16.94 -8.43
C ASP A 120 -2.64 -17.56 -8.52
N ASP A 121 -2.53 -18.84 -8.90
CA ASP A 121 -1.26 -19.56 -8.91
C ASP A 121 -0.17 -18.84 -9.71
N ASN A 122 1.02 -18.71 -9.12
CA ASN A 122 2.21 -18.03 -9.66
C ASN A 122 2.01 -16.52 -9.95
N ALA A 123 0.90 -15.90 -9.57
CA ALA A 123 0.73 -14.46 -9.70
C ALA A 123 1.67 -13.71 -8.75
N THR A 124 2.06 -12.49 -9.15
CA THR A 124 2.96 -11.65 -8.32
C THR A 124 2.36 -10.27 -8.13
N LEU A 125 2.24 -9.84 -6.87
CA LEU A 125 1.92 -8.46 -6.51
C LEU A 125 3.03 -7.90 -5.64
N ASN A 126 3.67 -6.81 -6.11
CA ASN A 126 4.71 -6.12 -5.37
C ASN A 126 4.28 -4.66 -5.14
N LEU A 127 4.13 -4.27 -3.88
CA LEU A 127 3.73 -2.93 -3.44
C LEU A 127 4.86 -2.30 -2.64
N VAL A 128 5.34 -1.13 -3.08
CA VAL A 128 6.33 -0.35 -2.35
C VAL A 128 5.81 1.07 -2.18
N ALA A 129 5.66 1.54 -0.94
CA ALA A 129 5.24 2.91 -0.66
C ALA A 129 6.22 3.60 0.28
N ARG A 130 6.59 4.84 -0.06
CA ARG A 130 7.54 5.66 0.68
C ARG A 130 6.94 7.04 0.98
N GLY A 131 6.78 7.37 2.27
CA GLY A 131 6.35 8.70 2.75
C GLY A 131 7.40 9.75 2.47
N MET A 132 8.66 9.47 2.71
CA MET A 132 9.84 10.31 2.51
C MET A 132 10.03 11.35 3.61
N ASN A 133 9.41 12.53 3.57
CA ASN A 133 9.59 13.59 4.58
C ASN A 133 8.24 14.12 5.01
N GLY A 134 7.94 13.99 6.27
CA GLY A 134 6.69 14.50 6.80
C GLY A 134 6.20 13.77 8.03
N HIS A 135 4.91 13.71 8.16
CA HIS A 135 4.24 12.82 9.10
C HIS A 135 3.24 12.03 8.27
N ASP A 136 3.64 10.82 7.94
CA ASP A 136 2.97 10.06 6.92
C ASP A 136 2.19 8.89 7.52
N ASP A 137 1.09 8.53 6.87
CA ASP A 137 0.22 7.42 7.26
C ASP A 137 0.15 6.41 6.11
N LEU A 138 0.78 5.25 6.30
CA LEU A 138 0.88 4.22 5.28
C LEU A 138 0.25 2.92 5.78
N ALA A 139 -0.73 2.40 5.02
CA ALA A 139 -1.44 1.20 5.40
C ALA A 139 -1.55 0.18 4.25
N PHE A 140 -1.45 -1.09 4.59
CA PHE A 140 -1.83 -2.21 3.74
C PHE A 140 -2.84 -3.10 4.45
N GLU A 141 -3.94 -3.43 3.77
CA GLU A 141 -5.03 -4.24 4.32
C GLU A 141 -5.42 -5.38 3.36
N ALA A 142 -5.38 -6.60 3.84
CA ALA A 142 -5.80 -7.79 3.12
C ALA A 142 -6.47 -8.76 4.11
N LEU A 143 -7.72 -8.49 4.51
CA LEU A 143 -8.40 -9.22 5.59
C LEU A 143 -8.93 -10.60 5.18
N ALA A 144 -9.17 -10.82 3.90
CA ALA A 144 -9.69 -12.08 3.37
C ALA A 144 -9.19 -12.31 1.93
N ALA A 145 -7.86 -12.21 1.75
CA ALA A 145 -7.21 -12.35 0.45
C ALA A 145 -6.37 -13.62 0.40
N ASP A 146 -6.67 -14.50 -0.54
CA ASP A 146 -5.92 -15.73 -0.71
C ASP A 146 -4.69 -15.51 -1.60
N VAL A 147 -3.59 -16.16 -1.26
CA VAL A 147 -2.36 -16.21 -2.06
C VAL A 147 -2.16 -17.64 -2.56
N GLY A 148 -2.34 -17.84 -3.86
CA GLY A 148 -2.29 -19.14 -4.54
C GLY A 148 -0.92 -19.81 -4.53
N ALA A 149 -0.87 -21.04 -4.98
CA ALA A 149 0.37 -21.82 -4.97
C ALA A 149 1.44 -21.23 -5.91
N GLY A 150 2.64 -20.98 -5.39
CA GLY A 150 3.73 -20.32 -6.12
C GLY A 150 3.50 -18.83 -6.40
N ALA A 151 2.38 -18.25 -5.94
CA ALA A 151 2.17 -16.81 -6.01
C ALA A 151 3.00 -16.08 -4.96
N SER A 152 3.25 -14.78 -5.17
CA SER A 152 4.04 -13.95 -4.25
C SER A 152 3.37 -12.61 -4.01
N LEU A 153 3.10 -12.30 -2.75
CA LEU A 153 2.64 -11.00 -2.28
C LEU A 153 3.75 -10.34 -1.47
N SER A 154 4.25 -9.20 -1.95
CA SER A 154 5.29 -8.43 -1.27
C SER A 154 4.82 -7.01 -1.03
N VAL A 155 4.93 -6.54 0.21
CA VAL A 155 4.56 -5.17 0.62
C VAL A 155 5.67 -4.57 1.45
N GLU A 156 6.16 -3.40 1.01
CA GLU A 156 7.16 -2.61 1.72
C GLU A 156 6.62 -1.20 1.98
N LEU A 157 6.49 -0.82 3.25
CA LEU A 157 6.06 0.50 3.69
C LEU A 157 7.23 1.20 4.38
N GLY A 158 7.60 2.39 3.92
CA GLY A 158 8.68 3.20 4.49
C GLY A 158 8.20 4.60 4.86
N GLY A 159 8.25 4.99 6.15
CA GLY A 159 7.87 6.32 6.62
C GLY A 159 8.87 7.38 6.17
N GLY A 160 10.14 7.20 6.54
CA GLY A 160 11.22 8.10 6.13
C GLY A 160 11.68 9.03 7.23
N ASN A 161 11.44 10.34 7.12
CA ASN A 161 11.77 11.30 8.16
C ASN A 161 10.50 11.93 8.70
N GLY A 162 10.25 11.80 9.98
CA GLY A 162 9.10 12.44 10.60
C GLY A 162 8.55 11.70 11.79
N LYS A 163 7.28 11.81 12.00
CA LYS A 163 6.55 10.95 12.92
C LYS A 163 5.52 10.21 12.08
N ASP A 164 5.83 8.97 11.78
CA ASP A 164 5.07 8.21 10.81
C ASP A 164 4.23 7.13 11.50
N THR A 165 3.12 6.78 10.85
CA THR A 165 2.26 5.66 11.26
C THR A 165 2.21 4.67 10.11
N LEU A 166 2.68 3.44 10.37
CA LEU A 166 2.72 2.40 9.37
C LEU A 166 2.01 1.15 9.88
N SER A 167 1.14 0.58 9.04
CA SER A 167 0.43 -0.63 9.40
C SER A 167 0.28 -1.59 8.23
N TYR A 168 0.34 -2.89 8.52
CA TYR A 168 -0.09 -3.91 7.58
C TYR A 168 -0.95 -4.96 8.29
N THR A 169 -1.97 -5.44 7.57
CA THR A 169 -2.83 -6.52 8.03
C THR A 169 -2.98 -7.55 6.92
N TYR A 170 -2.83 -8.80 7.25
CA TYR A 170 -3.10 -9.92 6.34
C TYR A 170 -3.99 -10.95 7.00
N GLY A 171 -5.01 -11.40 6.24
CA GLY A 171 -5.86 -12.54 6.56
C GLY A 171 -6.22 -13.30 5.29
N GLY A 172 -6.29 -14.61 5.36
CA GLY A 172 -6.63 -15.45 4.23
C GLY A 172 -5.83 -16.75 4.18
N VAL A 173 -6.04 -17.54 3.12
CA VAL A 173 -5.28 -18.77 2.88
C VAL A 173 -3.98 -18.44 2.16
N LEU A 174 -2.86 -18.78 2.77
CA LEU A 174 -1.54 -18.62 2.19
C LEU A 174 -0.99 -19.95 1.69
N LEU A 175 -0.91 -20.12 0.36
CA LEU A 175 -0.30 -21.28 -0.29
C LEU A 175 1.04 -20.93 -0.98
N GLY A 176 1.29 -19.66 -1.23
CA GLY A 176 2.49 -19.10 -1.84
C GLY A 176 3.38 -18.39 -0.82
N ASP A 177 4.03 -17.31 -1.24
CA ASP A 177 4.98 -16.54 -0.43
C ASP A 177 4.39 -15.17 -0.07
N LEU A 178 4.53 -14.78 1.21
CA LEU A 178 4.12 -13.49 1.75
C LEU A 178 5.33 -12.78 2.36
N PHE A 179 5.59 -11.55 1.93
CA PHE A 179 6.56 -10.64 2.55
C PHE A 179 5.90 -9.32 2.91
N LEU A 180 5.89 -8.95 4.20
CA LEU A 180 5.34 -7.68 4.70
C LEU A 180 6.41 -6.97 5.53
N SER A 181 6.72 -5.73 5.19
CA SER A 181 7.70 -4.94 5.92
C SER A 181 7.20 -3.51 6.12
N ALA A 182 7.32 -3.01 7.37
CA ALA A 182 7.09 -1.62 7.73
C ALA A 182 8.35 -1.05 8.40
N SER A 183 8.89 0.05 7.86
CA SER A 183 10.08 0.72 8.38
C SER A 183 9.81 2.20 8.66
N GLY A 184 9.89 2.62 9.94
CA GLY A 184 9.64 3.99 10.37
C GLY A 184 10.68 4.98 9.84
N GLY A 185 11.96 4.65 10.03
CA GLY A 185 13.07 5.49 9.53
C GLY A 185 13.65 6.40 10.60
N ASN A 186 13.50 7.71 10.48
CA ASN A 186 13.97 8.67 11.48
C ASN A 186 12.78 9.41 12.07
N GLY A 187 12.57 9.26 13.38
CA GLY A 187 11.48 9.99 14.01
C GLY A 187 11.01 9.41 15.32
N LYS A 188 9.75 9.56 15.55
CA LYS A 188 9.05 8.84 16.59
C LYS A 188 7.86 8.16 15.95
N ASP A 189 8.08 6.91 15.56
CA ASP A 189 7.18 6.22 14.65
C ASP A 189 6.30 5.21 15.41
N GLU A 190 5.13 4.92 14.81
CA GLU A 190 4.19 3.93 15.30
C GLU A 190 3.97 2.90 14.19
N LEU A 191 4.40 1.65 14.44
CA LEU A 191 4.37 0.59 13.46
C LEU A 191 3.58 -0.60 14.00
N SER A 192 2.70 -1.16 13.16
CA SER A 192 1.94 -2.35 13.53
C SER A 192 1.83 -3.36 12.38
N GLY A 193 1.94 -4.63 12.71
CA GLY A 193 1.67 -5.76 11.85
C GLY A 193 0.67 -6.70 12.53
N ASP A 194 -0.32 -7.16 11.76
CA ASP A 194 -1.32 -8.11 12.22
C ASP A 194 -1.53 -9.19 11.14
N LEU A 195 -1.22 -10.44 11.48
CA LEU A 195 -1.32 -11.56 10.57
C LEU A 195 -2.23 -12.64 11.15
N ALA A 196 -3.22 -13.05 10.36
CA ALA A 196 -4.14 -14.13 10.70
C ALA A 196 -4.24 -15.10 9.52
N PHE A 197 -3.57 -16.24 9.62
CA PHE A 197 -3.57 -17.25 8.56
C PHE A 197 -4.79 -18.18 8.69
N ALA A 198 -5.59 -18.27 7.62
CA ALA A 198 -6.73 -19.16 7.58
C ALA A 198 -6.30 -20.64 7.50
N ALA A 199 -7.18 -21.54 7.97
CA ALA A 199 -6.96 -22.97 7.89
C ALA A 199 -6.63 -23.45 6.48
N GLY A 200 -5.64 -24.35 6.36
CA GLY A 200 -5.13 -24.83 5.07
C GLY A 200 -3.96 -24.03 4.51
N SER A 201 -3.49 -22.99 5.20
CA SER A 201 -2.27 -22.27 4.80
C SER A 201 -1.05 -23.18 4.94
N THR A 202 -0.23 -23.25 3.88
CA THR A 202 1.01 -24.09 3.80
C THR A 202 2.16 -23.32 3.14
N GLY A 203 1.97 -22.04 2.85
CA GLY A 203 2.98 -21.18 2.23
C GLY A 203 4.07 -20.72 3.21
N THR A 204 4.86 -19.73 2.78
CA THR A 204 5.90 -19.10 3.61
C THR A 204 5.52 -17.65 3.92
N ALA A 205 5.82 -17.18 5.13
CA ALA A 205 5.56 -15.80 5.51
C ALA A 205 6.77 -15.18 6.20
N GLU A 206 7.10 -13.95 5.79
CA GLU A 206 8.07 -13.09 6.45
C GLU A 206 7.40 -11.75 6.76
N ALA A 207 7.50 -11.31 8.03
CA ALA A 207 6.86 -10.09 8.50
C ALA A 207 7.83 -9.29 9.37
N GLU A 208 8.00 -7.99 9.05
CA GLU A 208 8.94 -7.14 9.73
C GLU A 208 8.31 -5.80 10.15
N VAL A 209 8.62 -5.36 11.37
CA VAL A 209 8.39 -3.99 11.84
C VAL A 209 9.71 -3.41 12.37
N LEU A 210 10.20 -2.36 11.70
CA LEU A 210 11.52 -1.77 11.92
C LEU A 210 11.39 -0.30 12.31
N GLY A 211 11.62 0.07 13.58
CA GLY A 211 11.48 1.44 14.08
C GLY A 211 12.49 2.39 13.45
N GLY A 212 13.78 2.02 13.48
CA GLY A 212 14.85 2.83 12.91
C GLY A 212 15.55 3.72 13.94
N ASN A 213 15.56 5.04 13.72
CA ASN A 213 16.16 5.99 14.67
C ASN A 213 15.08 6.81 15.34
N GLY A 214 14.89 6.63 16.63
CA GLY A 214 13.86 7.41 17.32
C GLY A 214 13.44 6.83 18.66
N ASN A 215 12.23 7.13 19.04
CA ASN A 215 11.53 6.54 20.16
C ASN A 215 10.25 5.90 19.62
N ASP A 216 10.37 4.69 19.13
CA ASP A 216 9.37 4.07 18.30
C ASP A 216 8.45 3.16 19.11
N GLN A 217 7.23 2.98 18.59
CA GLN A 217 6.26 2.04 19.13
C GLN A 217 6.01 0.98 18.06
N LEU A 218 6.29 -0.27 18.40
CA LEU A 218 6.16 -1.39 17.49
C LEU A 218 5.18 -2.41 18.06
N ALA A 219 4.29 -2.91 17.23
CA ALA A 219 3.40 -4.02 17.55
C ALA A 219 3.42 -5.02 16.40
N LEU A 220 3.63 -6.30 16.70
CA LEU A 220 3.56 -7.37 15.72
C LEU A 220 2.80 -8.56 16.31
N PHE A 221 1.63 -8.80 15.74
CA PHE A 221 0.76 -9.89 16.16
C PHE A 221 0.66 -10.92 15.03
N VAL A 222 0.83 -12.19 15.40
CA VAL A 222 0.58 -13.31 14.52
C VAL A 222 -0.42 -14.21 15.22
N ALA A 223 -1.63 -14.29 14.67
CA ALA A 223 -2.63 -15.25 15.11
C ALA A 223 -2.47 -16.53 14.29
N ASP A 224 -2.21 -17.61 14.97
CA ASP A 224 -2.38 -18.95 14.42
C ASP A 224 -3.82 -19.37 14.70
N ASP A 225 -4.60 -19.59 13.64
CA ASP A 225 -5.93 -20.19 13.77
C ASP A 225 -5.82 -21.71 14.03
N SER A 226 -4.86 -22.07 14.87
CA SER A 226 -4.81 -23.38 15.48
C SER A 226 -5.94 -23.47 16.51
N GLY A 227 -7.19 -23.54 16.06
CA GLY A 227 -8.37 -23.62 16.90
C GLY A 227 -8.22 -24.54 18.12
N ASP A 228 -7.45 -24.08 19.10
CA ASP A 228 -7.36 -24.71 20.42
C ASP A 228 -8.62 -24.35 21.22
N ASP A 229 -9.75 -24.91 20.78
CA ASP A 229 -10.98 -24.99 21.55
C ASP A 229 -10.95 -26.08 22.63
N GLY A 230 -9.76 -26.68 22.85
CA GLY A 230 -9.55 -27.72 23.86
C GLY A 230 -10.11 -29.09 23.48
N ASP A 231 -10.53 -29.30 22.25
CA ASP A 231 -10.95 -30.61 21.71
C ASP A 231 -9.88 -31.17 20.76
N ASP A 232 -8.97 -31.97 21.28
CA ASP A 232 -7.82 -32.66 20.66
C ASP A 232 -8.22 -33.61 19.51
N THR A 233 -9.19 -33.27 18.66
CA THR A 233 -9.68 -34.17 17.62
C THR A 233 -9.76 -33.61 16.20
N THR A 234 -9.35 -32.39 15.90
CA THR A 234 -9.37 -31.88 14.52
C THR A 234 -8.03 -31.30 14.08
N GLU A 235 -7.47 -31.92 13.07
CA GLU A 235 -6.25 -31.59 12.36
C GLU A 235 -6.47 -30.36 11.42
N ASP A 236 -6.83 -29.17 11.93
CA ASP A 236 -7.09 -27.97 11.14
C ASP A 236 -6.14 -26.80 11.47
N ALA A 237 -4.94 -27.10 11.95
CA ALA A 237 -3.91 -26.09 12.11
C ALA A 237 -3.42 -25.59 10.74
N SER A 238 -3.27 -24.28 10.56
CA SER A 238 -2.46 -23.72 9.48
C SER A 238 -1.02 -24.20 9.70
N THR A 239 -0.50 -25.00 8.80
CA THR A 239 0.90 -25.46 8.86
C THR A 239 1.71 -24.68 7.85
N LEU A 240 2.02 -23.43 8.15
CA LEU A 240 2.96 -22.67 7.33
C LEU A 240 4.26 -23.44 7.17
N ALA A 241 4.82 -23.43 5.97
CA ALA A 241 6.08 -24.10 5.69
C ALA A 241 7.24 -23.41 6.43
N ASP A 242 7.16 -22.08 6.56
CA ASP A 242 8.12 -21.27 7.33
C ASP A 242 7.44 -19.93 7.71
N LEU A 243 7.66 -19.46 8.93
CA LEU A 243 7.23 -18.17 9.41
C LEU A 243 8.39 -17.47 10.12
N LEU A 244 8.79 -16.31 9.60
CA LEU A 244 9.74 -15.42 10.24
C LEU A 244 9.03 -14.09 10.54
N ALA A 245 8.98 -13.71 11.80
CA ALA A 245 8.43 -12.42 12.22
C ALA A 245 9.47 -11.67 13.07
N THR A 246 9.75 -10.41 12.73
CA THR A 246 10.80 -9.61 13.34
C THR A 246 10.28 -8.24 13.76
N ALA A 247 10.56 -7.84 15.00
CA ALA A 247 10.38 -6.49 15.48
C ALA A 247 11.71 -5.92 15.96
N ASP A 248 12.23 -4.86 15.32
CA ASP A 248 13.48 -4.20 15.70
C ASP A 248 13.27 -2.69 15.90
N GLY A 249 13.41 -2.21 17.13
CA GLY A 249 13.29 -0.80 17.47
C GLY A 249 14.42 0.07 16.91
N GLY A 250 15.58 -0.52 16.62
CA GLY A 250 16.70 0.23 16.08
C GLY A 250 17.45 1.04 17.13
N ARG A 251 17.52 2.37 16.98
CA ARG A 251 18.24 3.27 17.90
C ARG A 251 17.28 4.19 18.63
N GLY A 252 17.21 4.05 19.93
CA GLY A 252 16.40 4.90 20.80
C GLY A 252 15.81 4.10 21.95
N PRO A 253 15.06 4.73 22.85
CA PRO A 253 14.23 4.02 23.81
C PRO A 253 12.90 3.62 23.17
N ASP A 254 12.85 2.41 22.66
CA ASP A 254 11.72 1.90 21.90
C ASP A 254 10.85 0.99 22.76
N PHE A 255 9.59 0.86 22.37
CA PHE A 255 8.65 -0.06 22.99
C PHE A 255 8.17 -1.04 21.93
N ALA A 256 8.29 -2.35 22.19
CA ALA A 256 7.77 -3.40 21.30
C ALA A 256 6.79 -4.28 22.07
N ASP A 257 5.62 -4.51 21.47
CA ASP A 257 4.62 -5.48 21.90
C ASP A 257 4.48 -6.56 20.82
N VAL A 258 4.72 -7.81 21.19
CA VAL A 258 4.70 -8.94 20.24
C VAL A 258 3.95 -10.11 20.85
N SER A 259 3.18 -10.83 20.03
CA SER A 259 2.46 -12.02 20.48
C SER A 259 3.39 -13.18 20.86
N GLU A 260 2.92 -14.07 21.73
CA GLU A 260 3.64 -15.30 22.08
C GLU A 260 3.81 -16.16 20.79
N GLY A 261 5.00 -16.70 20.56
CA GLY A 261 5.33 -17.55 19.42
C GLY A 261 6.11 -16.88 18.30
N VAL A 262 6.25 -15.56 18.33
CA VAL A 262 7.08 -14.79 17.40
C VAL A 262 8.51 -14.67 17.94
N GLU A 263 9.53 -15.03 17.14
CA GLU A 263 10.92 -14.85 17.52
C GLU A 263 11.28 -13.35 17.48
N VAL A 264 11.40 -12.72 18.65
CA VAL A 264 11.84 -11.33 18.75
C VAL A 264 13.37 -11.29 18.56
N ILE A 265 13.83 -10.94 17.39
CA ILE A 265 15.25 -10.62 17.18
C ILE A 265 15.49 -9.17 17.62
N ALA A 266 15.77 -9.01 18.92
CA ALA A 266 16.32 -7.84 19.57
C ALA A 266 15.52 -6.52 19.51
N ALA A 267 14.56 -6.35 20.42
CA ALA A 267 14.35 -5.02 21.01
C ALA A 267 15.61 -4.69 21.85
N LYS A 268 16.56 -3.94 21.31
CA LYS A 268 17.76 -3.56 22.05
C LYS A 268 17.46 -2.28 22.81
N THR A 269 16.94 -2.43 24.04
CA THR A 269 16.95 -1.36 25.03
C THR A 269 18.41 -1.01 25.36
N VAL A 270 18.85 0.19 25.05
CA VAL A 270 20.09 0.79 25.53
C VAL A 270 19.80 1.79 26.64
#